data_817530891f9a617c961f580182bd3a98
#
_entry.id   817530891f9a617c961f580182bd3a98
#
_cell.length_a   1.000
_cell.length_b   1.000
_cell.length_c   1.000
_cell.angle_alpha   90.00
_cell.angle_beta   90.00
_cell.angle_gamma   90.00
#
_symmetry.space_group_name_H-M   'P 1'
#
loop_
_entity.id
_entity.type
_entity.pdbx_description
1 polymer ?
#
loop_
_entity_poly.entity_id
_entity_poly.type
_entity_poly.pdbx_seq_one_letter_code
_entity_poly.pdbx_strand_id
1 'polypeptide(L)'
;MNIKTSFISYICNQITNIEVKMVLEIRLSNMFSFRDEVTLDLQAAKIQTKKARELEGNLFSADGEQMLKSVALFGANASGKSNVIKAIRACVNMVRSSHNYNVDTRFAISPFKFEDYANKPSSFYIRFLVNGVEYEYSFSFMHDEIITETLYYYPNGRKSLVFSRDENRGTEKKDIYEFKTVIKRPFDVADNTLLESQQNLLLIEYQRIKYIKECNC
;
A
#
# COMPACT_ATOMS: atom_id res chain seq x y z
N MET A 1 -27.45 -7.47 14.60
CA MET A 1 -26.04 -7.61 14.14
C MET A 1 -25.84 -6.66 12.98
N ASN A 2 -25.02 -5.61 13.15
CA ASN A 2 -25.03 -4.45 12.27
C ASN A 2 -24.10 -4.72 11.07
N ILE A 3 -24.64 -4.89 9.87
CA ILE A 3 -23.92 -5.20 8.62
C ILE A 3 -22.74 -4.23 8.36
N LYS A 4 -22.86 -2.98 8.82
CA LYS A 4 -21.80 -1.95 8.68
C LYS A 4 -20.56 -2.23 9.53
N THR A 5 -20.73 -2.74 10.75
CA THR A 5 -19.61 -3.12 11.62
C THR A 5 -18.87 -4.34 11.06
N SER A 6 -19.60 -5.27 10.43
CA SER A 6 -19.03 -6.45 9.79
C SER A 6 -18.12 -6.12 8.61
N PHE A 7 -18.41 -5.09 7.80
CA PHE A 7 -17.64 -4.76 6.61
C PHE A 7 -16.32 -4.04 6.95
N ILE A 8 -16.36 -3.12 7.92
CA ILE A 8 -15.13 -2.45 8.41
C ILE A 8 -14.22 -3.47 9.10
N SER A 9 -14.82 -4.32 9.95
CA SER A 9 -14.16 -5.47 10.55
C SER A 9 -13.53 -6.40 9.51
N TYR A 10 -14.25 -6.66 8.43
CA TYR A 10 -13.77 -7.47 7.31
C TYR A 10 -12.57 -6.82 6.61
N ILE A 11 -12.64 -5.53 6.25
CA ILE A 11 -11.51 -4.84 5.61
C ILE A 11 -10.33 -4.74 6.56
N CYS A 12 -10.53 -4.34 7.82
CA CYS A 12 -9.44 -4.27 8.79
C CYS A 12 -8.83 -5.65 9.06
N ASN A 13 -9.63 -6.70 9.22
CA ASN A 13 -9.12 -8.07 9.35
C ASN A 13 -8.40 -8.54 8.09
N GLN A 14 -8.90 -8.18 6.90
CA GLN A 14 -8.22 -8.49 5.66
C GLN A 14 -6.88 -7.75 5.55
N ILE A 15 -6.81 -6.51 6.01
CA ILE A 15 -5.58 -5.70 5.99
C ILE A 15 -4.61 -6.11 7.11
N THR A 16 -5.07 -6.64 8.26
CA THR A 16 -4.23 -6.91 9.43
C THR A 16 -3.82 -8.38 9.61
N ASN A 17 -4.70 -9.31 9.20
CA ASN A 17 -4.39 -10.74 9.09
C ASN A 17 -4.20 -11.16 7.64
N ILE A 18 -3.68 -10.23 6.82
CA ILE A 18 -3.52 -10.47 5.39
C ILE A 18 -2.62 -11.69 5.19
N GLU A 19 -3.23 -12.82 4.98
CA GLU A 19 -2.77 -13.64 3.90
C GLU A 19 -3.13 -12.90 2.60
N VAL A 20 -2.26 -11.97 2.18
CA VAL A 20 -2.29 -11.44 0.80
C VAL A 20 -2.19 -12.68 -0.07
N LYS A 21 -3.32 -13.13 -0.58
CA LYS A 21 -3.34 -14.36 -1.38
C LYS A 21 -2.62 -14.11 -2.69
N MET A 22 -2.57 -12.87 -3.16
CA MET A 22 -1.98 -12.58 -4.45
C MET A 22 -1.62 -11.09 -4.63
N VAL A 23 -0.36 -10.81 -4.89
CA VAL A 23 0.10 -9.47 -5.34
C VAL A 23 0.09 -9.47 -6.86
N LEU A 24 -0.58 -8.49 -7.45
CA LEU A 24 -0.69 -8.31 -8.90
C LEU A 24 0.42 -7.41 -9.44
N GLU A 25 0.68 -6.30 -8.74
CA GLU A 25 1.59 -5.27 -9.22
C GLU A 25 2.17 -4.47 -8.06
N ILE A 26 3.43 -4.09 -8.17
CA ILE A 26 4.10 -3.14 -7.26
C ILE A 26 4.76 -2.06 -8.10
N ARG A 27 4.60 -0.79 -7.70
CA ARG A 27 5.34 0.34 -8.28
C ARG A 27 6.08 1.09 -7.19
N LEU A 28 7.25 1.58 -7.54
CA LEU A 28 8.16 2.31 -6.66
C LEU A 28 8.73 3.50 -7.44
N SER A 29 8.79 4.68 -6.85
CA SER A 29 9.51 5.79 -7.44
C SER A 29 10.26 6.61 -6.40
N ASN A 30 11.33 7.28 -6.84
CA ASN A 30 12.20 8.10 -6.01
C ASN A 30 12.70 7.39 -4.75
N MET A 31 13.26 6.18 -4.92
CA MET A 31 13.78 5.36 -3.80
C MET A 31 15.14 4.76 -4.16
N PHE A 32 16.13 4.94 -3.30
CA PHE A 32 17.50 4.41 -3.43
C PHE A 32 18.13 4.74 -4.80
N SER A 33 18.22 3.76 -5.71
CA SER A 33 18.76 3.91 -7.07
C SER A 33 17.68 4.19 -8.13
N PHE A 34 16.42 4.23 -7.76
CA PHE A 34 15.31 4.47 -8.67
C PHE A 34 14.91 5.93 -8.65
N ARG A 35 15.14 6.63 -9.76
CA ARG A 35 14.66 7.99 -10.00
C ARG A 35 13.19 7.97 -10.41
N ASP A 36 12.93 7.31 -11.51
CA ASP A 36 11.62 7.22 -12.13
C ASP A 36 10.82 6.03 -11.57
N GLU A 37 9.56 5.93 -11.93
CA GLU A 37 8.72 4.81 -11.52
C GLU A 37 9.23 3.49 -12.10
N VAL A 38 9.37 2.51 -11.24
CA VAL A 38 9.69 1.13 -11.59
C VAL A 38 8.48 0.26 -11.26
N THR A 39 8.01 -0.49 -12.23
CA THR A 39 6.87 -1.40 -12.10
C THR A 39 7.36 -2.85 -12.06
N LEU A 40 6.91 -3.58 -11.04
CA LEU A 40 7.00 -5.03 -10.96
C LEU A 40 5.60 -5.61 -11.17
N ASP A 41 5.31 -6.02 -12.39
CA ASP A 41 4.07 -6.71 -12.77
C ASP A 41 4.25 -8.21 -12.56
N LEU A 42 3.39 -8.79 -11.71
CA LEU A 42 3.39 -10.22 -11.37
C LEU A 42 2.28 -10.99 -12.09
N GLN A 43 1.47 -10.32 -12.91
CA GLN A 43 0.46 -11.00 -13.74
C GLN A 43 1.14 -11.75 -14.88
N ALA A 44 0.62 -12.92 -15.19
CA ALA A 44 1.12 -13.70 -16.30
C ALA A 44 0.68 -13.08 -17.64
N ALA A 45 1.62 -12.83 -18.52
CA ALA A 45 1.27 -12.40 -19.87
C ALA A 45 0.45 -13.49 -20.59
N LYS A 46 -0.60 -13.10 -21.29
CA LYS A 46 -1.44 -14.01 -22.09
C LYS A 46 -0.71 -14.43 -23.38
N ILE A 47 0.37 -15.19 -23.24
CA ILE A 47 1.19 -15.64 -24.37
C ILE A 47 0.81 -17.08 -24.72
N GLN A 48 0.35 -17.30 -25.95
CA GLN A 48 -0.06 -18.63 -26.46
C GLN A 48 1.05 -19.34 -27.27
N THR A 49 2.30 -19.13 -26.94
CA THR A 49 3.41 -19.81 -27.63
C THR A 49 3.69 -21.18 -27.01
N LYS A 50 4.27 -22.09 -27.80
CA LYS A 50 4.69 -23.43 -27.34
C LYS A 50 5.64 -23.33 -26.13
N LYS A 51 6.59 -22.36 -26.16
CA LYS A 51 7.52 -22.10 -25.04
C LYS A 51 6.82 -21.57 -23.78
N ALA A 52 5.74 -20.81 -23.90
CA ALA A 52 4.99 -20.33 -22.73
C ALA A 52 4.29 -21.48 -22.00
N ARG A 53 3.82 -22.49 -22.74
CA ARG A 53 3.23 -23.70 -22.12
C ARG A 53 4.23 -24.51 -21.30
N GLU A 54 5.49 -24.51 -21.67
CA GLU A 54 6.57 -25.14 -20.89
C GLU A 54 6.80 -24.45 -19.53
N LEU A 55 6.34 -23.21 -19.35
CA LEU A 55 6.43 -22.41 -18.13
C LEU A 55 5.17 -22.49 -17.24
N GLU A 56 4.15 -23.29 -17.61
CA GLU A 56 2.91 -23.41 -16.83
C GLU A 56 3.16 -23.81 -15.36
N GLY A 57 4.22 -24.53 -15.07
CA GLY A 57 4.66 -24.85 -13.72
C GLY A 57 4.99 -23.62 -12.83
N ASN A 58 5.33 -22.49 -13.44
CA ASN A 58 5.58 -21.22 -12.75
C ASN A 58 4.33 -20.34 -12.59
N LEU A 59 3.17 -20.83 -13.03
CA LEU A 59 1.92 -20.10 -12.92
C LEU A 59 1.12 -20.56 -11.71
N PHE A 60 0.43 -19.61 -11.14
CA PHE A 60 -0.58 -19.81 -10.10
C PHE A 60 -1.88 -19.15 -10.57
N SER A 61 -2.98 -19.89 -10.49
CA SER A 61 -4.30 -19.38 -10.88
C SER A 61 -5.19 -19.29 -9.65
N ALA A 62 -5.77 -18.14 -9.43
CA ALA A 62 -6.81 -17.93 -8.42
C ALA A 62 -7.75 -16.82 -8.88
N ASP A 63 -9.03 -16.97 -8.58
CA ASP A 63 -10.09 -15.98 -8.86
C ASP A 63 -10.14 -15.51 -10.34
N GLY A 64 -9.74 -16.39 -11.27
CA GLY A 64 -9.74 -16.10 -12.72
C GLY A 64 -8.47 -15.40 -13.25
N GLU A 65 -7.55 -15.01 -12.37
CA GLU A 65 -6.28 -14.39 -12.73
C GLU A 65 -5.13 -15.41 -12.71
N GLN A 66 -4.19 -15.23 -13.64
CA GLN A 66 -2.95 -16.01 -13.69
C GLN A 66 -1.76 -15.17 -13.28
N MET A 67 -1.00 -15.67 -12.30
CA MET A 67 0.12 -14.98 -11.69
C MET A 67 1.39 -15.79 -11.79
N LEU A 68 2.52 -15.09 -11.77
CA LEU A 68 3.83 -15.70 -11.68
C LEU A 68 4.10 -16.14 -10.22
N LYS A 69 4.49 -17.40 -10.01
CA LYS A 69 4.93 -17.91 -8.70
C LYS A 69 6.27 -17.34 -8.28
N SER A 70 7.12 -17.02 -9.26
CA SER A 70 8.45 -16.49 -9.03
C SER A 70 8.89 -15.58 -10.17
N VAL A 71 9.66 -14.55 -9.83
CA VAL A 71 10.29 -13.62 -10.76
C VAL A 71 11.77 -13.55 -10.45
N ALA A 72 12.61 -13.64 -11.48
CA ALA A 72 14.05 -13.50 -11.36
C ALA A 72 14.50 -12.14 -11.91
N LEU A 73 15.27 -11.39 -11.10
CA LEU A 73 15.83 -10.11 -11.48
C LEU A 73 17.27 -10.30 -11.97
N PHE A 74 17.52 -10.00 -13.22
CA PHE A 74 18.85 -10.06 -13.83
C PHE A 74 19.40 -8.65 -14.11
N GLY A 75 20.70 -8.51 -14.13
CA GLY A 75 21.38 -7.25 -14.46
C GLY A 75 22.82 -7.22 -13.96
N ALA A 76 23.60 -6.25 -14.41
CA ALA A 76 24.97 -6.03 -13.98
C ALA A 76 25.08 -5.78 -12.46
N ASN A 77 26.29 -5.89 -11.91
CA ASN A 77 26.55 -5.47 -10.55
C ASN A 77 26.23 -3.98 -10.39
N ALA A 78 25.71 -3.60 -9.24
CA ALA A 78 25.24 -2.23 -8.93
C ALA A 78 24.05 -1.71 -9.77
N SER A 79 23.35 -2.55 -10.56
CA SER A 79 22.18 -2.15 -11.34
C SER A 79 20.89 -1.93 -10.53
N GLY A 80 20.95 -2.01 -9.21
CA GLY A 80 19.80 -1.74 -8.36
C GLY A 80 18.93 -2.96 -7.98
N LYS A 81 19.26 -4.18 -8.43
CA LYS A 81 18.47 -5.41 -8.12
C LYS A 81 18.13 -5.56 -6.64
N SER A 82 19.12 -5.43 -5.79
CA SER A 82 18.91 -5.52 -4.33
C SER A 82 18.10 -4.34 -3.77
N ASN A 83 18.10 -3.20 -4.43
CA ASN A 83 17.35 -2.03 -4.00
C ASN A 83 15.84 -2.20 -4.23
N VAL A 84 15.41 -2.97 -5.24
CA VAL A 84 13.99 -3.35 -5.41
C VAL A 84 13.49 -4.05 -4.15
N ILE A 85 14.19 -5.11 -3.72
CA ILE A 85 13.80 -5.88 -2.53
C ILE A 85 13.85 -5.03 -1.25
N LYS A 86 14.88 -4.18 -1.11
CA LYS A 86 14.99 -3.27 0.03
C LYS A 86 13.84 -2.27 0.07
N ALA A 87 13.47 -1.67 -1.07
CA ALA A 87 12.37 -0.72 -1.16
C ALA A 87 11.04 -1.37 -0.80
N ILE A 88 10.72 -2.51 -1.41
CA ILE A 88 9.50 -3.27 -1.10
C ILE A 88 9.44 -3.61 0.39
N ARG A 89 10.52 -4.16 0.95
CA ARG A 89 10.58 -4.53 2.38
C ARG A 89 10.37 -3.31 3.29
N ALA A 90 10.99 -2.19 2.97
CA ALA A 90 10.87 -0.98 3.79
C ALA A 90 9.44 -0.42 3.73
N CYS A 91 8.81 -0.35 2.55
CA CYS A 91 7.42 0.08 2.41
C CYS A 91 6.44 -0.87 3.13
N VAL A 92 6.64 -2.19 3.02
CA VAL A 92 5.82 -3.17 3.76
C VAL A 92 5.98 -2.99 5.26
N ASN A 93 7.20 -2.72 5.74
CA ASN A 93 7.42 -2.45 7.16
C ASN A 93 6.73 -1.15 7.61
N MET A 94 6.72 -0.09 6.78
CA MET A 94 5.95 1.12 7.08
C MET A 94 4.46 0.80 7.25
N VAL A 95 3.88 0.04 6.31
CA VAL A 95 2.47 -0.38 6.38
C VAL A 95 2.17 -1.21 7.65
N ARG A 96 3.12 -2.04 8.10
CA ARG A 96 2.90 -2.94 9.23
C ARG A 96 3.17 -2.32 10.59
N SER A 97 4.00 -1.30 10.67
CA SER A 97 4.63 -0.89 11.92
C SER A 97 4.71 0.63 12.12
N SER A 98 4.07 1.45 11.26
CA SER A 98 4.13 2.91 11.39
C SER A 98 3.58 3.42 12.74
N HIS A 99 2.68 2.68 13.37
CA HIS A 99 2.13 3.01 14.69
C HIS A 99 3.18 2.94 15.83
N ASN A 100 4.30 2.24 15.61
CA ASN A 100 5.40 2.15 16.56
C ASN A 100 6.47 3.23 16.34
N TYR A 101 6.29 4.09 15.33
CA TYR A 101 7.24 5.15 15.06
C TYR A 101 7.06 6.30 16.02
N ASN A 102 8.16 6.86 16.52
CA ASN A 102 8.13 8.14 17.22
C ASN A 102 7.88 9.26 16.20
N VAL A 103 7.38 10.40 16.64
CA VAL A 103 7.04 11.57 15.79
C VAL A 103 8.19 11.98 14.89
N ASP A 104 9.44 11.92 15.38
CA ASP A 104 10.64 12.32 14.63
C ASP A 104 11.34 11.14 13.92
N THR A 105 10.70 9.97 13.82
CA THR A 105 11.32 8.80 13.20
C THR A 105 11.36 8.97 11.69
N ARG A 106 12.55 9.13 11.14
CA ARG A 106 12.77 9.13 9.69
C ARG A 106 12.57 7.75 9.09
N PHE A 107 11.94 7.72 7.93
CA PHE A 107 11.78 6.47 7.21
C PHE A 107 13.13 5.91 6.73
N ALA A 108 13.29 4.59 6.80
CA ALA A 108 14.52 3.88 6.39
C ALA A 108 14.68 3.80 4.86
N ILE A 109 14.11 4.76 4.13
CA ILE A 109 14.16 4.84 2.67
C ILE A 109 14.82 6.17 2.31
N SER A 110 15.93 6.10 1.59
CA SER A 110 16.57 7.29 1.04
C SER A 110 15.97 7.59 -0.33
N PRO A 111 15.61 8.85 -0.64
CA PRO A 111 15.25 9.24 -1.99
C PRO A 111 16.44 9.08 -2.95
N PHE A 112 16.19 9.14 -4.23
CA PHE A 112 17.24 9.18 -5.24
C PHE A 112 18.14 10.42 -5.02
N LYS A 113 19.46 10.22 -5.00
CA LYS A 113 20.40 11.23 -4.47
C LYS A 113 20.81 12.31 -5.47
N PHE A 114 20.57 12.08 -6.76
CA PHE A 114 21.02 12.98 -7.81
C PHE A 114 19.88 13.91 -8.25
N GLU A 115 20.24 15.03 -8.88
CA GLU A 115 19.32 16.09 -9.29
C GLU A 115 18.54 16.60 -8.06
N ASP A 116 17.33 17.15 -8.23
CA ASP A 116 16.49 17.66 -7.14
C ASP A 116 15.52 16.61 -6.57
N TYR A 117 15.85 15.32 -6.72
CA TYR A 117 14.97 14.23 -6.24
C TYR A 117 14.98 14.05 -4.72
N ALA A 118 16.04 14.53 -4.05
CA ALA A 118 16.10 14.51 -2.58
C ALA A 118 14.96 15.32 -1.92
N ASN A 119 14.42 16.33 -2.64
CA ASN A 119 13.34 17.22 -2.20
C ASN A 119 11.97 16.84 -2.80
N LYS A 120 11.87 15.68 -3.43
CA LYS A 120 10.61 15.16 -4.00
C LYS A 120 10.11 13.97 -3.18
N PRO A 121 8.79 13.77 -3.09
CA PRO A 121 8.25 12.61 -2.42
C PRO A 121 8.69 11.29 -3.06
N SER A 122 8.95 10.28 -2.23
CA SER A 122 9.02 8.90 -2.65
C SER A 122 7.62 8.31 -2.69
N SER A 123 7.33 7.39 -3.62
CA SER A 123 6.01 6.78 -3.72
C SER A 123 6.04 5.26 -3.79
N PHE A 124 5.02 4.66 -3.21
CA PHE A 124 4.75 3.23 -3.22
C PHE A 124 3.33 2.97 -3.66
N TYR A 125 3.14 1.98 -4.52
CA TYR A 125 1.85 1.49 -4.96
C TYR A 125 1.88 -0.04 -4.98
N ILE A 126 0.78 -0.65 -4.55
CA ILE A 126 0.57 -2.09 -4.62
C ILE A 126 -0.87 -2.39 -5.02
N ARG A 127 -1.04 -3.33 -5.96
CA ARG A 127 -2.31 -3.89 -6.38
C ARG A 127 -2.34 -5.37 -6.00
N PHE A 128 -3.41 -5.81 -5.36
CA PHE A 128 -3.49 -7.15 -4.80
C PHE A 128 -4.91 -7.68 -4.72
N LEU A 129 -5.05 -8.99 -4.63
CA LEU A 129 -6.33 -9.69 -4.46
C LEU A 129 -6.45 -10.28 -3.07
N VAL A 130 -7.61 -10.10 -2.48
CA VAL A 130 -8.02 -10.73 -1.22
C VAL A 130 -9.43 -11.26 -1.39
N ASN A 131 -9.61 -12.57 -1.25
CA ASN A 131 -10.90 -13.25 -1.38
C ASN A 131 -11.69 -12.85 -2.65
N GLY A 132 -11.01 -12.80 -3.79
CA GLY A 132 -11.63 -12.45 -5.09
C GLY A 132 -11.95 -10.97 -5.29
N VAL A 133 -11.59 -10.11 -4.33
CA VAL A 133 -11.75 -8.65 -4.45
C VAL A 133 -10.40 -8.01 -4.68
N GLU A 134 -10.29 -7.18 -5.71
CA GLU A 134 -9.09 -6.43 -6.02
C GLU A 134 -9.02 -5.15 -5.20
N TYR A 135 -7.80 -4.81 -4.76
CA TYR A 135 -7.46 -3.60 -4.01
C TYR A 135 -6.27 -2.90 -4.63
N GLU A 136 -6.31 -1.59 -4.62
CA GLU A 136 -5.17 -0.72 -4.90
C GLU A 136 -4.86 0.11 -3.66
N TYR A 137 -3.63 0.03 -3.18
CA TYR A 137 -3.15 0.83 -2.07
C TYR A 137 -1.91 1.60 -2.49
N SER A 138 -1.88 2.88 -2.19
CA SER A 138 -0.73 3.73 -2.49
C SER A 138 -0.49 4.75 -1.39
N PHE A 139 0.76 5.14 -1.22
CA PHE A 139 1.13 6.28 -0.40
C PHE A 139 2.40 6.95 -0.94
N SER A 140 2.54 8.22 -0.64
CA SER A 140 3.79 8.96 -0.85
C SER A 140 4.26 9.58 0.46
N PHE A 141 5.56 9.75 0.58
CA PHE A 141 6.17 10.24 1.80
C PHE A 141 7.46 11.01 1.50
N MET A 142 7.85 11.86 2.43
CA MET A 142 9.10 12.61 2.37
C MET A 142 9.69 12.71 3.78
N HIS A 143 10.95 12.33 3.94
CA HIS A 143 11.70 12.28 5.21
C HIS A 143 11.00 11.43 6.31
N ASP A 144 10.08 12.01 7.03
CA ASP A 144 9.34 11.46 8.18
C ASP A 144 7.82 11.72 8.08
N GLU A 145 7.36 12.31 6.96
CA GLU A 145 5.96 12.67 6.75
C GLU A 145 5.32 11.86 5.64
N ILE A 146 4.08 11.43 5.85
CA ILE A 146 3.21 10.89 4.80
C ILE A 146 2.51 12.06 4.13
N ILE A 147 2.73 12.21 2.83
CA ILE A 147 2.15 13.30 2.02
C ILE A 147 0.79 12.90 1.46
N THR A 148 0.71 11.69 0.88
CA THR A 148 -0.57 11.16 0.37
C THR A 148 -0.73 9.71 0.79
N GLU A 149 -1.98 9.27 0.94
CA GLU A 149 -2.31 7.87 1.16
C GLU A 149 -3.71 7.58 0.59
N THR A 150 -3.86 6.50 -0.14
CA THR A 150 -5.13 6.18 -0.81
C THR A 150 -5.35 4.68 -0.85
N LEU A 151 -6.56 4.25 -0.54
CA LEU A 151 -7.03 2.88 -0.71
C LEU A 151 -8.28 2.86 -1.57
N TYR A 152 -8.21 2.08 -2.64
CA TYR A 152 -9.36 1.71 -3.47
C TYR A 152 -9.63 0.21 -3.36
N TYR A 153 -10.87 -0.18 -3.64
CA TYR A 153 -11.27 -1.57 -3.84
C TYR A 153 -12.21 -1.68 -5.04
N TYR A 154 -12.36 -2.88 -5.58
CA TYR A 154 -13.12 -3.13 -6.81
C TYR A 154 -14.31 -4.08 -6.55
N PRO A 155 -15.36 -3.65 -5.84
CA PRO A 155 -16.55 -4.46 -5.69
C PRO A 155 -17.23 -4.61 -7.06
N ASN A 156 -17.41 -5.86 -7.52
CA ASN A 156 -17.97 -6.15 -8.83
C ASN A 156 -17.20 -5.48 -10.02
N GLY A 157 -15.89 -5.40 -9.91
CA GLY A 157 -15.00 -4.84 -10.94
C GLY A 157 -15.05 -3.32 -11.12
N ARG A 158 -15.71 -2.58 -10.21
CA ARG A 158 -15.79 -1.11 -10.28
C ARG A 158 -14.94 -0.47 -9.19
N LYS A 159 -14.06 0.45 -9.60
CA LYS A 159 -13.21 1.21 -8.69
C LYS A 159 -14.03 2.03 -7.71
N SER A 160 -13.84 1.82 -6.41
CA SER A 160 -14.48 2.55 -5.33
C SER A 160 -13.43 3.00 -4.31
N LEU A 161 -13.47 4.27 -3.94
CA LEU A 161 -12.61 4.82 -2.90
C LEU A 161 -13.03 4.28 -1.54
N VAL A 162 -12.06 3.79 -0.77
CA VAL A 162 -12.22 3.47 0.66
C VAL A 162 -11.90 4.69 1.49
N PHE A 163 -10.66 5.19 1.36
CA PHE A 163 -10.21 6.45 1.94
C PHE A 163 -9.11 7.09 1.09
N SER A 164 -8.93 8.40 1.28
CA SER A 164 -7.83 9.19 0.73
C SER A 164 -7.35 10.20 1.77
N ARG A 165 -6.05 10.36 1.88
CA ARG A 165 -5.35 11.43 2.60
C ARG A 165 -4.48 12.18 1.62
N ASP A 166 -4.50 13.51 1.66
CA ASP A 166 -3.63 14.36 0.86
C ASP A 166 -3.34 15.66 1.60
N GLU A 167 -2.15 15.77 2.16
CA GLU A 167 -1.70 16.92 2.96
C GLU A 167 -1.59 18.21 2.13
N ASN A 168 -1.60 18.11 0.79
CA ASN A 168 -1.55 19.28 -0.08
C ASN A 168 -2.93 19.90 -0.37
N ARG A 169 -4.04 19.26 0.03
CA ARG A 169 -5.41 19.75 -0.28
C ARG A 169 -5.83 20.94 0.55
N GLY A 170 -5.24 21.18 1.71
CA GLY A 170 -5.60 22.27 2.58
C GLY A 170 -5.02 22.14 3.98
N THR A 171 -5.42 23.06 4.86
CA THR A 171 -4.97 23.09 6.26
C THR A 171 -5.97 22.48 7.23
N GLU A 172 -7.23 22.32 6.82
CA GLU A 172 -8.26 21.71 7.65
C GLU A 172 -8.39 20.21 7.36
N LYS A 173 -8.59 19.41 8.40
CA LYS A 173 -8.71 17.95 8.29
C LYS A 173 -9.79 17.48 7.32
N LYS A 174 -10.91 18.19 7.23
CA LYS A 174 -11.98 17.89 6.29
C LYS A 174 -11.54 17.98 4.82
N ASP A 175 -10.53 18.78 4.54
CA ASP A 175 -9.97 18.96 3.19
C ASP A 175 -8.90 17.91 2.89
N ILE A 176 -8.13 17.53 3.92
CA ILE A 176 -7.04 16.56 3.82
C ILE A 176 -7.57 15.13 3.66
N TYR A 177 -8.65 14.77 4.38
CA TYR A 177 -9.15 13.40 4.45
C TYR A 177 -10.50 13.24 3.76
N GLU A 178 -10.60 12.24 2.90
CA GLU A 178 -11.83 11.80 2.26
C GLU A 178 -12.12 10.34 2.60
N PHE A 179 -13.36 10.05 3.05
CA PHE A 179 -13.84 8.71 3.32
C PHE A 179 -15.16 8.47 2.60
N LYS A 180 -15.29 7.35 1.92
CA LYS A 180 -16.58 6.97 1.36
C LYS A 180 -17.48 6.33 2.41
N THR A 181 -18.77 6.40 2.18
CA THR A 181 -19.92 6.16 3.09
C THR A 181 -19.91 4.83 3.84
N VAL A 182 -19.03 3.91 3.50
CA VAL A 182 -18.94 2.57 4.11
C VAL A 182 -18.08 2.57 5.38
N ILE A 183 -17.21 3.57 5.51
CA ILE A 183 -16.32 3.72 6.67
C ILE A 183 -16.82 4.91 7.47
N LYS A 184 -17.20 4.72 8.73
CA LYS A 184 -17.43 5.85 9.65
C LYS A 184 -16.17 6.69 9.70
N ARG A 185 -16.30 8.00 9.53
CA ARG A 185 -15.17 8.93 9.62
C ARG A 185 -14.46 8.70 10.94
N PRO A 186 -13.14 8.42 10.96
CA PRO A 186 -12.43 8.25 12.22
C PRO A 186 -12.44 9.51 13.10
N PHE A 187 -12.89 10.65 12.54
CA PHE A 187 -12.95 11.97 13.19
C PHE A 187 -14.24 12.24 13.95
N ASP A 188 -15.25 11.37 13.90
CA ASP A 188 -16.47 11.50 14.72
C ASP A 188 -16.24 11.04 16.18
N VAL A 189 -15.02 10.64 16.52
CA VAL A 189 -14.63 10.21 17.87
C VAL A 189 -13.66 11.23 18.45
N ALA A 190 -13.92 11.62 19.70
CA ALA A 190 -13.24 12.69 20.43
C ALA A 190 -11.72 12.53 20.64
N ASP A 191 -11.10 11.45 20.14
CA ASP A 191 -9.69 11.11 20.38
C ASP A 191 -8.88 11.12 19.07
N ASN A 192 -8.77 12.31 18.48
CA ASN A 192 -8.00 12.54 17.23
C ASN A 192 -6.50 12.80 17.48
N THR A 193 -6.06 12.75 18.72
CA THR A 193 -4.71 13.17 19.12
C THR A 193 -3.58 12.39 18.46
N LEU A 194 -3.81 11.11 18.13
CA LEU A 194 -2.78 10.27 17.48
C LEU A 194 -2.45 10.69 16.04
N LEU A 195 -3.47 11.00 15.22
CA LEU A 195 -3.24 11.47 13.84
C LEU A 195 -2.68 12.89 13.80
N GLU A 196 -3.02 13.71 14.80
CA GLU A 196 -2.51 15.08 14.91
C GLU A 196 -1.07 15.14 15.34
N SER A 197 -0.63 14.17 16.14
CA SER A 197 0.71 14.12 16.70
C SER A 197 1.70 13.27 15.90
N GLN A 198 1.24 12.44 14.98
CA GLN A 198 2.08 11.50 14.22
C GLN A 198 1.90 11.66 12.71
N GLN A 199 2.65 12.59 12.13
CA GLN A 199 2.66 12.81 10.66
C GLN A 199 3.20 11.60 9.87
N ASN A 200 3.97 10.73 10.52
CA ASN A 200 4.53 9.51 9.94
C ASN A 200 3.66 8.25 10.10
N LEU A 201 2.48 8.39 10.72
CA LEU A 201 1.54 7.27 10.85
C LEU A 201 0.72 7.11 9.57
N LEU A 202 0.72 5.91 9.00
CA LEU A 202 -0.15 5.55 7.89
C LEU A 202 -1.59 5.35 8.38
N LEU A 203 -2.56 5.90 7.64
CA LEU A 203 -3.97 5.87 7.98
C LEU A 203 -4.52 4.44 8.01
N ILE A 204 -4.02 3.57 7.14
CA ILE A 204 -4.37 2.14 7.12
C ILE A 204 -4.01 1.47 8.46
N GLU A 205 -2.86 1.83 9.03
CA GLU A 205 -2.40 1.30 10.31
C GLU A 205 -3.20 1.88 11.48
N TYR A 206 -3.55 3.16 11.43
CA TYR A 206 -4.42 3.81 12.41
C TYR A 206 -5.80 3.14 12.48
N GLN A 207 -6.40 2.81 11.34
CA GLN A 207 -7.68 2.10 11.28
C GLN A 207 -7.59 0.71 11.91
N ARG A 208 -6.45 0.02 11.75
CA ARG A 208 -6.18 -1.26 12.41
C ARG A 208 -6.19 -1.13 13.93
N ILE A 209 -5.44 -0.18 14.47
CA ILE A 209 -5.31 0.01 15.93
C ILE A 209 -6.68 0.34 16.54
N LYS A 210 -7.43 1.22 15.91
CA LYS A 210 -8.77 1.58 16.35
C LYS A 210 -9.69 0.37 16.41
N TYR A 211 -9.69 -0.47 15.37
CA TYR A 211 -10.47 -1.68 15.32
C TYR A 211 -10.14 -2.66 16.46
N ILE A 212 -8.86 -2.88 16.72
CA ILE A 212 -8.40 -3.77 17.81
C ILE A 212 -8.90 -3.25 19.16
N LYS A 213 -8.83 -1.95 19.41
CA LYS A 213 -9.31 -1.33 20.65
C LYS A 213 -10.84 -1.47 20.82
N GLU A 214 -11.60 -1.31 19.73
CA GLU A 214 -13.06 -1.42 19.76
C GLU A 214 -13.57 -2.86 19.91
N CYS A 215 -12.78 -3.86 19.48
CA CYS A 215 -13.16 -5.28 19.59
C CYS A 215 -12.74 -5.94 20.91
N ASN A 216 -11.84 -5.32 21.66
CA ASN A 216 -11.38 -5.84 22.95
C ASN A 216 -12.14 -5.22 24.16
N CYS A 217 -13.26 -4.53 23.93
CA CYS A 217 -14.16 -3.99 24.97
C CYS A 217 -15.37 -4.89 25.19
#